data_6d8abc349b8b07aa91d17e4ac80450cb
#
_entry.id   6d8abc349b8b07aa91d17e4ac80450cb
#
_cell.length_a   1.000
_cell.length_b   1.000
_cell.length_c   1.000
_cell.angle_alpha   90.00
_cell.angle_beta   90.00
_cell.angle_gamma   90.00
#
_symmetry.space_group_name_H-M   'P 1'
#
loop_
_entity.id
_entity.type
_entity.pdbx_description
1 polymer ?
#
loop_
_entity_poly.entity_id
_entity_poly.type
_entity_poly.pdbx_seq_one_letter_code
_entity_poly.pdbx_strand_id
1 'polypeptide(L)'
;MTEKEFVSYIGALAAEDMKKTGILASITAAQAILESGYGSSELARNANNLFGMKANLSGNTWPSDWGGQTYTKDTGEQKENGEYYTVTAAFRKYADHAASIKDHSDYLAGAKNGSALRYEGIVGERDYTTAAKIIKGGGYATSIDYVSKLCNIIEKWNLTQYDQKEGEETVAKRITLDAGHYGNYNRSPVVKSYYESRMNWSLHLKLKAALEKYGFEVVTTRSNVEKDRALVERGKAAKGSVFFISIHSNACGTESVDYP
;
A
#
# COMPACT_ATOMS: atom_id res chain seq x y z
N MET A 1 4.71 16.63 14.28
CA MET A 1 4.09 15.83 13.22
C MET A 1 3.50 14.59 13.87
N THR A 2 2.22 14.29 13.63
CA THR A 2 1.57 13.04 14.06
C THR A 2 2.03 11.88 13.21
N GLU A 3 1.81 10.62 13.65
CA GLU A 3 2.13 9.43 12.84
C GLU A 3 1.49 9.50 11.45
N LYS A 4 0.21 9.89 11.37
CA LYS A 4 -0.53 10.00 10.11
C LYS A 4 0.07 11.05 9.17
N GLU A 5 0.45 12.20 9.69
CA GLU A 5 1.12 13.26 8.91
C GLU A 5 2.49 12.80 8.41
N PHE A 6 3.25 12.11 9.25
CA PHE A 6 4.54 11.55 8.87
C PHE A 6 4.40 10.50 7.76
N VAL A 7 3.43 9.58 7.88
CA VAL A 7 3.15 8.56 6.87
C VAL A 7 2.81 9.19 5.52
N SER A 8 1.93 10.19 5.49
CA SER A 8 1.57 10.89 4.26
C SER A 8 2.77 11.62 3.63
N TYR A 9 3.58 12.27 4.46
CA TYR A 9 4.78 12.99 4.03
C TYR A 9 5.83 12.04 3.45
N ILE A 10 6.18 10.96 4.16
CA ILE A 10 7.17 9.98 3.71
C ILE A 10 6.68 9.20 2.50
N GLY A 11 5.39 8.84 2.46
CA GLY A 11 4.80 8.16 1.30
C GLY A 11 4.94 8.97 0.01
N ALA A 12 4.72 10.28 0.07
CA ALA A 12 4.91 11.16 -1.08
C ALA A 12 6.38 11.22 -1.53
N LEU A 13 7.33 11.36 -0.59
CA LEU A 13 8.77 11.35 -0.91
C LEU A 13 9.22 10.02 -1.50
N ALA A 14 8.75 8.89 -0.94
CA ALA A 14 9.07 7.56 -1.43
C ALA A 14 8.50 7.31 -2.84
N ALA A 15 7.31 7.85 -3.15
CA ALA A 15 6.73 7.78 -4.49
C ALA A 15 7.59 8.52 -5.53
N GLU A 16 8.09 9.71 -5.19
CA GLU A 16 9.01 10.47 -6.07
C GLU A 16 10.35 9.75 -6.27
N ASP A 17 10.86 9.10 -5.23
CA ASP A 17 12.08 8.30 -5.30
C ASP A 17 11.88 7.04 -6.16
N MET A 18 10.76 6.32 -6.00
CA MET A 18 10.41 5.14 -6.79
C MET A 18 10.41 5.40 -8.30
N LYS A 19 9.96 6.58 -8.74
CA LYS A 19 9.99 6.97 -10.16
C LYS A 19 11.40 6.94 -10.75
N LYS A 20 12.40 7.22 -9.93
CA LYS A 20 13.81 7.31 -10.33
C LYS A 20 14.54 5.98 -10.14
N THR A 21 14.26 5.30 -9.03
CA THR A 21 15.02 4.12 -8.59
C THR A 21 14.36 2.80 -8.96
N GLY A 22 13.04 2.78 -9.15
CA GLY A 22 12.27 1.57 -9.39
C GLY A 22 12.09 0.70 -8.14
N ILE A 23 12.46 1.18 -6.94
CA ILE A 23 12.22 0.52 -5.67
C ILE A 23 10.83 0.92 -5.18
N LEU A 24 10.02 -0.04 -4.72
CA LEU A 24 8.65 0.20 -4.26
C LEU A 24 8.59 1.29 -3.17
N ALA A 25 7.74 2.28 -3.39
CA ALA A 25 7.51 3.38 -2.44
C ALA A 25 6.98 2.85 -1.10
N SER A 26 6.12 1.84 -1.13
CA SER A 26 5.58 1.18 0.06
C SER A 26 6.68 0.59 0.94
N ILE A 27 7.68 -0.05 0.36
CA ILE A 27 8.83 -0.63 1.06
C ILE A 27 9.71 0.47 1.66
N THR A 28 10.06 1.49 0.87
CA THR A 28 10.88 2.61 1.34
C THR A 28 10.20 3.35 2.48
N ALA A 29 8.90 3.64 2.36
CA ALA A 29 8.12 4.29 3.40
C ALA A 29 8.01 3.42 4.67
N ALA A 30 7.76 2.11 4.52
CA ALA A 30 7.67 1.20 5.67
C ALA A 30 8.99 1.10 6.44
N GLN A 31 10.13 1.03 5.74
CA GLN A 31 11.45 1.07 6.38
C GLN A 31 11.68 2.41 7.09
N ALA A 32 11.38 3.54 6.44
CA ALA A 32 11.52 4.86 7.06
C ALA A 32 10.68 4.98 8.34
N ILE A 33 9.45 4.47 8.32
CA ILE A 33 8.54 4.45 9.50
C ILE A 33 9.14 3.57 10.61
N LEU A 34 9.57 2.35 10.27
CA LEU A 34 10.08 1.38 11.23
C LEU A 34 11.39 1.86 11.89
N GLU A 35 12.36 2.25 11.07
CA GLU A 35 13.72 2.59 11.52
C GLU A 35 13.78 3.94 12.25
N SER A 36 12.92 4.89 11.87
CA SER A 36 12.90 6.21 12.50
C SER A 36 11.89 6.36 13.64
N GLY A 37 11.03 5.35 13.87
CA GLY A 37 9.91 5.48 14.80
C GLY A 37 9.01 6.67 14.41
N TYR A 38 8.50 6.67 13.18
CA TYR A 38 7.70 7.78 12.63
C TYR A 38 8.43 9.14 12.67
N GLY A 39 9.73 9.14 12.36
CA GLY A 39 10.54 10.35 12.38
C GLY A 39 10.88 10.90 13.77
N SER A 40 10.52 10.17 14.83
CA SER A 40 10.73 10.61 16.21
C SER A 40 12.12 10.28 16.75
N SER A 41 12.89 9.44 16.06
CA SER A 41 14.25 9.07 16.49
C SER A 41 15.18 10.29 16.50
N GLU A 42 16.20 10.25 17.32
CA GLU A 42 17.22 11.29 17.43
C GLU A 42 17.91 11.54 16.06
N LEU A 43 18.25 10.47 15.34
CA LEU A 43 18.88 10.55 14.02
C LEU A 43 17.96 11.20 12.99
N ALA A 44 16.67 10.88 12.99
CA ALA A 44 15.70 11.50 12.09
C ALA A 44 15.57 13.00 12.36
N ARG A 45 15.51 13.41 13.64
CA ARG A 45 15.31 14.81 14.01
C ARG A 45 16.54 15.69 13.84
N ASN A 46 17.74 15.17 14.16
CA ASN A 46 18.95 15.98 14.22
C ASN A 46 19.86 15.83 13.00
N ALA A 47 19.67 14.75 12.24
CA ALA A 47 20.51 14.42 11.09
C ALA A 47 19.70 14.14 9.81
N ASN A 48 18.38 14.26 9.82
CA ASN A 48 17.49 13.83 8.74
C ASN A 48 17.76 12.39 8.28
N ASN A 49 18.31 11.55 9.15
CA ASN A 49 18.70 10.18 8.83
C ASN A 49 17.59 9.22 9.29
N LEU A 50 16.76 8.81 8.33
CA LEU A 50 15.57 7.99 8.57
C LEU A 50 15.89 6.51 8.77
N PHE A 51 17.03 6.03 8.28
CA PHE A 51 17.36 4.61 8.16
C PHE A 51 18.55 4.19 9.05
N GLY A 52 19.06 5.10 9.87
CA GLY A 52 20.22 4.80 10.69
C GLY A 52 21.50 4.55 9.89
N MET A 53 21.64 5.17 8.71
CA MET A 53 22.80 4.98 7.84
C MET A 53 24.07 5.46 8.53
N LYS A 54 25.01 4.54 8.80
CA LYS A 54 26.33 4.87 9.35
C LYS A 54 27.19 5.59 8.29
N ALA A 55 28.07 6.46 8.74
CA ALA A 55 28.99 7.19 7.86
C ALA A 55 29.93 6.23 7.11
N ASN A 56 30.36 5.18 7.81
CA ASN A 56 31.20 4.12 7.24
C ASN A 56 30.50 2.77 7.41
N LEU A 57 30.17 2.13 6.29
CA LEU A 57 29.66 0.77 6.24
C LEU A 57 30.77 -0.11 5.69
N SER A 58 31.62 -0.64 6.56
CA SER A 58 32.75 -1.48 6.21
C SER A 58 32.35 -2.61 5.25
N GLY A 59 33.05 -2.72 4.11
CA GLY A 59 32.77 -3.73 3.08
C GLY A 59 31.59 -3.45 2.16
N ASN A 60 30.84 -2.34 2.37
CA ASN A 60 29.74 -1.95 1.51
C ASN A 60 30.02 -0.60 0.84
N THR A 61 30.25 -0.61 -0.45
CA THR A 61 30.42 0.60 -1.26
C THR A 61 29.30 0.67 -2.29
N TRP A 62 28.73 1.85 -2.45
CA TRP A 62 27.75 2.16 -3.49
C TRP A 62 27.94 3.60 -3.96
N PRO A 63 27.50 3.95 -5.18
CA PRO A 63 27.45 5.35 -5.60
C PRO A 63 26.51 6.12 -4.68
N SER A 64 26.99 7.21 -4.09
CA SER A 64 26.21 8.01 -3.14
C SER A 64 26.52 9.50 -3.35
N ASP A 65 25.47 10.33 -3.37
CA ASP A 65 25.58 11.80 -3.43
C ASP A 65 25.69 12.42 -2.03
N TRP A 66 25.87 11.62 -0.99
CA TRP A 66 26.03 12.12 0.37
C TRP A 66 27.27 13.00 0.51
N GLY A 67 27.07 14.24 0.96
CA GLY A 67 28.11 15.28 1.06
C GLY A 67 29.15 15.11 2.17
N GLY A 68 29.23 13.94 2.83
CA GLY A 68 30.22 13.63 3.88
C GLY A 68 29.90 14.21 5.26
N GLN A 69 28.79 14.91 5.47
CA GLN A 69 28.42 15.45 6.78
C GLN A 69 27.98 14.34 7.72
N THR A 70 28.47 14.37 8.98
CA THR A 70 28.16 13.34 9.98
C THR A 70 27.46 13.91 11.19
N TYR A 71 26.73 13.03 11.87
CA TYR A 71 26.17 13.21 13.21
C TYR A 71 26.71 12.08 14.08
N THR A 72 27.31 12.40 15.20
CA THR A 72 27.83 11.41 16.15
C THR A 72 26.81 11.13 17.23
N LYS A 73 26.65 9.86 17.56
CA LYS A 73 25.73 9.39 18.59
C LYS A 73 26.33 8.21 19.32
N ASP A 74 26.11 8.15 20.61
CA ASP A 74 26.42 6.99 21.42
C ASP A 74 25.37 5.89 21.16
N THR A 75 25.85 4.70 20.80
CA THR A 75 25.04 3.49 20.57
C THR A 75 25.46 2.40 21.53
N GLY A 76 24.49 1.68 22.09
CA GLY A 76 24.73 0.46 22.86
C GLY A 76 25.05 -0.70 21.90
N GLU A 77 26.17 -1.35 22.09
CA GLU A 77 26.52 -2.58 21.39
C GLU A 77 26.67 -3.72 22.42
N GLN A 78 26.42 -4.96 21.98
CA GLN A 78 26.56 -6.14 22.86
C GLN A 78 27.71 -7.00 22.37
N LYS A 79 28.62 -7.34 23.28
CA LYS A 79 29.69 -8.31 23.02
C LYS A 79 29.11 -9.72 22.90
N GLU A 80 29.87 -10.65 22.34
CA GLU A 80 29.51 -12.08 22.26
C GLU A 80 29.22 -12.72 23.63
N ASN A 81 29.82 -12.20 24.68
CA ASN A 81 29.58 -12.66 26.05
C ASN A 81 28.33 -12.06 26.72
N GLY A 82 27.54 -11.25 25.97
CA GLY A 82 26.30 -10.63 26.45
C GLY A 82 26.49 -9.28 27.16
N GLU A 83 27.73 -8.81 27.37
CA GLU A 83 28.03 -7.53 28.01
C GLU A 83 27.70 -6.36 27.09
N TYR A 84 26.93 -5.36 27.57
CA TYR A 84 26.64 -4.12 26.83
C TYR A 84 27.74 -3.09 27.04
N TYR A 85 28.14 -2.44 26.00
CA TYR A 85 29.07 -1.33 26.04
C TYR A 85 28.61 -0.20 25.07
N THR A 86 29.03 1.00 25.37
CA THR A 86 28.69 2.18 24.56
C THR A 86 29.79 2.46 23.56
N VAL A 87 29.42 2.67 22.30
CA VAL A 87 30.32 3.10 21.23
C VAL A 87 29.78 4.40 20.61
N THR A 88 30.65 5.38 20.50
CA THR A 88 30.32 6.58 19.70
C THR A 88 30.41 6.23 18.22
N ALA A 89 29.29 6.22 17.53
CA ALA A 89 29.22 5.96 16.10
C ALA A 89 28.90 7.22 15.31
N ALA A 90 29.52 7.36 14.14
CA ALA A 90 29.24 8.42 13.18
C ALA A 90 28.14 7.93 12.19
N PHE A 91 27.08 8.70 12.07
CA PHE A 91 25.99 8.48 11.13
C PHE A 91 26.00 9.56 10.05
N ARG A 92 25.46 9.24 8.88
CA ARG A 92 25.28 10.21 7.81
C ARG A 92 24.28 11.28 8.24
N LYS A 93 24.60 12.53 7.95
CA LYS A 93 23.69 13.67 8.12
C LYS A 93 23.30 14.17 6.74
N TYR A 94 22.01 14.33 6.53
CA TYR A 94 21.43 14.74 5.26
C TYR A 94 20.87 16.16 5.34
N ALA A 95 20.72 16.81 4.19
CA ALA A 95 20.09 18.12 4.08
C ALA A 95 18.61 18.06 4.46
N ASP A 96 17.95 16.99 4.02
CA ASP A 96 16.52 16.72 4.26
C ASP A 96 16.23 15.23 4.22
N HIS A 97 14.95 14.86 4.42
CA HIS A 97 14.51 13.46 4.36
C HIS A 97 14.54 12.88 2.94
N ALA A 98 14.37 13.71 1.90
CA ALA A 98 14.46 13.24 0.51
C ALA A 98 15.88 12.76 0.17
N ALA A 99 16.91 13.48 0.63
CA ALA A 99 18.30 13.07 0.48
C ALA A 99 18.60 11.76 1.25
N SER A 100 17.99 11.58 2.44
CA SER A 100 18.10 10.33 3.19
C SER A 100 17.45 9.14 2.46
N ILE A 101 16.26 9.35 1.87
CA ILE A 101 15.56 8.34 1.08
C ILE A 101 16.38 7.97 -0.16
N LYS A 102 16.87 8.99 -0.90
CA LYS A 102 17.68 8.74 -2.09
C LYS A 102 18.93 7.90 -1.78
N ASP A 103 19.72 8.28 -0.78
CA ASP A 103 20.93 7.55 -0.42
C ASP A 103 20.63 6.12 0.06
N HIS A 104 19.51 5.91 0.76
CA HIS A 104 19.06 4.58 1.14
C HIS A 104 18.65 3.74 -0.08
N SER A 105 17.98 4.31 -1.06
CA SER A 105 17.61 3.61 -2.30
C SER A 105 18.85 3.31 -3.15
N ASP A 106 19.79 4.24 -3.24
CA ASP A 106 21.09 4.02 -3.88
C ASP A 106 21.86 2.86 -3.20
N TYR A 107 21.80 2.79 -1.86
CA TYR A 107 22.36 1.67 -1.10
C TYR A 107 21.69 0.34 -1.43
N LEU A 108 20.35 0.27 -1.44
CA LEU A 108 19.64 -0.95 -1.79
C LEU A 108 19.92 -1.40 -3.22
N ALA A 109 20.02 -0.46 -4.16
CA ALA A 109 20.29 -0.76 -5.57
C ALA A 109 21.73 -1.13 -5.85
N GLY A 110 22.70 -0.57 -5.12
CA GLY A 110 24.12 -0.60 -5.46
C GLY A 110 25.04 -1.34 -4.50
N ALA A 111 24.62 -1.61 -3.27
CA ALA A 111 25.47 -2.28 -2.28
C ALA A 111 25.84 -3.71 -2.72
N LYS A 112 27.10 -4.09 -2.48
CA LYS A 112 27.65 -5.38 -2.93
C LYS A 112 28.08 -6.24 -1.72
N ASN A 113 27.97 -7.54 -1.91
CA ASN A 113 28.62 -8.54 -1.08
C ASN A 113 29.59 -9.32 -2.01
N GLY A 114 30.89 -9.01 -1.93
CA GLY A 114 31.87 -9.44 -2.93
C GLY A 114 31.57 -8.79 -4.28
N SER A 115 31.39 -9.59 -5.33
CA SER A 115 31.05 -9.13 -6.69
C SER A 115 29.55 -9.01 -6.97
N ALA A 116 28.70 -9.65 -6.17
CA ALA A 116 27.24 -9.69 -6.35
C ALA A 116 26.54 -8.50 -5.67
N LEU A 117 25.41 -8.08 -6.25
CA LEU A 117 24.52 -7.12 -5.60
C LEU A 117 23.92 -7.75 -4.33
N ARG A 118 23.98 -7.01 -3.24
CA ARG A 118 23.51 -7.47 -1.93
C ARG A 118 21.99 -7.67 -1.88
N TYR A 119 21.26 -6.85 -2.61
CA TYR A 119 19.80 -6.87 -2.68
C TYR A 119 19.33 -7.08 -4.12
N GLU A 120 19.95 -8.04 -4.81
CA GLU A 120 19.63 -8.36 -6.19
C GLU A 120 18.13 -8.62 -6.36
N GLY A 121 17.52 -8.01 -7.40
CA GLY A 121 16.09 -8.12 -7.68
C GLY A 121 15.22 -7.09 -6.96
N ILE A 122 15.77 -6.21 -6.10
CA ILE A 122 14.97 -5.18 -5.42
C ILE A 122 14.44 -4.11 -6.37
N VAL A 123 15.24 -3.74 -7.39
CA VAL A 123 14.85 -2.77 -8.41
C VAL A 123 13.87 -3.42 -9.38
N GLY A 124 12.71 -2.84 -9.52
CA GLY A 124 11.64 -3.35 -10.40
C GLY A 124 10.76 -4.43 -9.78
N GLU A 125 11.03 -4.88 -8.54
CA GLU A 125 10.12 -5.76 -7.80
C GLU A 125 8.75 -5.06 -7.60
N ARG A 126 7.66 -5.83 -7.72
CA ARG A 126 6.29 -5.31 -7.66
C ARG A 126 5.48 -5.84 -6.47
N ASP A 127 5.95 -6.91 -5.85
CA ASP A 127 5.36 -7.47 -4.63
C ASP A 127 6.17 -7.03 -3.41
N TYR A 128 5.55 -6.23 -2.54
CA TYR A 128 6.20 -5.73 -1.33
C TYR A 128 6.64 -6.83 -0.37
N THR A 129 5.96 -7.99 -0.36
CA THR A 129 6.36 -9.12 0.47
C THR A 129 7.66 -9.74 -0.04
N THR A 130 7.81 -9.87 -1.35
CA THR A 130 9.04 -10.31 -2.00
C THR A 130 10.16 -9.30 -1.80
N ALA A 131 9.89 -8.00 -1.97
CA ALA A 131 10.85 -6.94 -1.71
C ALA A 131 11.37 -6.97 -0.25
N ALA A 132 10.47 -7.13 0.73
CA ALA A 132 10.85 -7.27 2.14
C ALA A 132 11.74 -8.50 2.39
N LYS A 133 11.48 -9.63 1.71
CA LYS A 133 12.31 -10.84 1.78
C LYS A 133 13.69 -10.62 1.16
N ILE A 134 13.80 -9.92 0.03
CA ILE A 134 15.08 -9.55 -0.59
C ILE A 134 15.91 -8.72 0.39
N ILE A 135 15.33 -7.69 1.00
CA ILE A 135 16.00 -6.81 1.96
C ILE A 135 16.48 -7.62 3.17
N LYS A 136 15.63 -8.48 3.73
CA LYS A 136 15.98 -9.36 4.85
C LYS A 136 17.07 -10.36 4.47
N GLY A 137 16.95 -10.99 3.31
CA GLY A 137 17.91 -11.97 2.77
C GLY A 137 19.29 -11.35 2.52
N GLY A 138 19.35 -10.10 2.09
CA GLY A 138 20.57 -9.30 1.97
C GLY A 138 21.19 -8.88 3.30
N GLY A 139 20.58 -9.23 4.44
CA GLY A 139 21.11 -8.95 5.77
C GLY A 139 20.97 -7.50 6.23
N TYR A 140 19.93 -6.80 5.77
CA TYR A 140 19.64 -5.44 6.24
C TYR A 140 19.36 -5.40 7.75
N ALA A 141 18.61 -6.37 8.23
CA ALA A 141 18.27 -6.53 9.64
C ALA A 141 18.45 -7.98 10.10
N THR A 142 18.83 -8.17 11.37
CA THR A 142 18.98 -9.50 11.99
C THR A 142 17.68 -10.07 12.52
N SER A 143 16.71 -9.19 12.90
CA SER A 143 15.42 -9.58 13.49
C SER A 143 14.66 -10.57 12.61
N ILE A 144 14.17 -11.67 13.21
CA ILE A 144 13.44 -12.73 12.50
C ILE A 144 12.08 -12.25 11.96
N ASP A 145 11.49 -11.29 12.66
CA ASP A 145 10.17 -10.72 12.35
C ASP A 145 10.22 -9.47 11.46
N TYR A 146 11.39 -9.16 10.87
CA TYR A 146 11.57 -7.94 10.07
C TYR A 146 10.61 -7.86 8.87
N VAL A 147 10.46 -8.96 8.12
CA VAL A 147 9.55 -9.04 6.98
C VAL A 147 8.11 -8.79 7.42
N SER A 148 7.64 -9.46 8.47
CA SER A 148 6.27 -9.29 8.96
C SER A 148 6.02 -7.88 9.51
N LYS A 149 7.00 -7.26 10.15
CA LYS A 149 6.90 -5.86 10.59
C LYS A 149 6.70 -4.90 9.43
N LEU A 150 7.48 -5.04 8.35
CA LEU A 150 7.32 -4.21 7.16
C LEU A 150 5.95 -4.43 6.51
N CYS A 151 5.53 -5.67 6.29
CA CYS A 151 4.23 -5.99 5.72
C CYS A 151 3.08 -5.42 6.54
N ASN A 152 3.11 -5.58 7.87
CA ASN A 152 2.08 -5.03 8.76
C ASN A 152 2.00 -3.50 8.71
N ILE A 153 3.13 -2.80 8.58
CA ILE A 153 3.17 -1.34 8.42
C ILE A 153 2.55 -0.95 7.07
N ILE A 154 2.90 -1.66 5.99
CA ILE A 154 2.36 -1.42 4.65
C ILE A 154 0.85 -1.58 4.64
N GLU A 155 0.34 -2.65 5.22
CA GLU A 155 -1.09 -2.96 5.29
C GLU A 155 -1.83 -1.97 6.22
N LYS A 156 -1.31 -1.73 7.43
CA LYS A 156 -1.90 -0.78 8.41
C LYS A 156 -2.14 0.60 7.80
N TRP A 157 -1.20 1.08 7.00
CA TRP A 157 -1.22 2.42 6.44
C TRP A 157 -1.59 2.48 4.96
N ASN A 158 -1.94 1.32 4.34
CA ASN A 158 -2.24 1.21 2.91
C ASN A 158 -1.15 1.87 2.05
N LEU A 159 0.13 1.56 2.33
CA LEU A 159 1.25 2.24 1.67
C LEU A 159 1.38 1.90 0.18
N THR A 160 0.78 0.80 -0.28
CA THR A 160 0.76 0.43 -1.71
C THR A 160 0.09 1.49 -2.60
N GLN A 161 -0.71 2.40 -2.00
CA GLN A 161 -1.24 3.55 -2.73
C GLN A 161 -0.14 4.47 -3.31
N TYR A 162 1.08 4.40 -2.78
CA TYR A 162 2.24 5.17 -3.23
C TYR A 162 3.08 4.46 -4.29
N ASP A 163 2.82 3.17 -4.58
CA ASP A 163 3.58 2.36 -5.55
C ASP A 163 3.20 2.62 -7.01
N GLN A 164 2.37 3.64 -7.27
CA GLN A 164 1.87 3.92 -8.59
C GLN A 164 2.88 4.75 -9.40
N LYS A 165 3.12 4.34 -10.66
CA LYS A 165 3.86 5.16 -11.62
C LYS A 165 3.01 6.35 -12.08
N GLU A 166 3.63 7.53 -12.25
CA GLU A 166 3.01 8.59 -13.08
C GLU A 166 2.77 8.04 -14.48
N GLY A 167 1.52 8.10 -14.91
CA GLY A 167 1.07 7.52 -16.19
C GLY A 167 0.23 6.26 -16.06
N GLU A 168 0.27 5.51 -14.95
CA GLU A 168 -0.92 4.83 -14.51
C GLU A 168 -1.81 5.88 -13.83
N GLU A 169 -2.53 6.68 -14.66
CA GLU A 169 -3.77 7.25 -14.16
C GLU A 169 -4.46 6.11 -13.42
N THR A 170 -4.79 6.32 -12.15
CA THR A 170 -5.88 5.59 -11.54
C THR A 170 -7.12 6.01 -12.30
N VAL A 171 -7.29 5.44 -13.47
CA VAL A 171 -8.62 5.31 -14.02
C VAL A 171 -9.32 4.51 -12.94
N ALA A 172 -10.07 5.22 -12.10
CA ALA A 172 -10.84 4.60 -11.03
C ALA A 172 -11.54 3.44 -11.70
N LYS A 173 -11.12 2.19 -11.35
CA LYS A 173 -11.60 1.01 -12.06
C LYS A 173 -13.11 1.07 -11.98
N ARG A 174 -13.75 1.32 -13.11
CA ARG A 174 -15.20 1.54 -13.18
C ARG A 174 -15.90 0.21 -12.96
N ILE A 175 -16.84 0.19 -12.04
CA ILE A 175 -17.76 -0.92 -11.81
C ILE A 175 -19.17 -0.46 -12.12
N THR A 176 -19.90 -1.22 -12.91
CA THR A 176 -21.34 -0.97 -13.13
C THR A 176 -22.14 -1.89 -12.23
N LEU A 177 -22.99 -1.30 -11.41
CA LEU A 177 -23.99 -2.00 -10.60
C LEU A 177 -25.36 -1.93 -11.27
N ASP A 178 -25.98 -3.08 -11.40
CA ASP A 178 -27.33 -3.24 -11.90
C ASP A 178 -28.23 -3.80 -10.79
N ALA A 179 -29.11 -2.98 -10.26
CA ALA A 179 -30.16 -3.44 -9.36
C ALA A 179 -31.31 -4.00 -10.19
N GLY A 180 -31.49 -5.33 -10.18
CA GLY A 180 -32.53 -6.01 -10.95
C GLY A 180 -33.93 -5.53 -10.62
N HIS A 181 -34.82 -5.57 -11.62
CA HIS A 181 -36.21 -5.13 -11.55
C HIS A 181 -36.39 -3.67 -11.14
N TYR A 182 -37.63 -3.19 -10.95
CA TYR A 182 -37.97 -1.81 -10.56
C TYR A 182 -39.31 -1.76 -9.83
N GLY A 183 -39.62 -0.66 -9.17
CA GLY A 183 -40.88 -0.44 -8.46
C GLY A 183 -41.23 -1.58 -7.49
N ASN A 184 -42.43 -2.10 -7.62
CA ASN A 184 -42.94 -3.23 -6.86
C ASN A 184 -42.89 -4.54 -7.68
N TYR A 185 -41.84 -4.74 -8.48
CA TYR A 185 -41.68 -5.91 -9.32
C TYR A 185 -41.14 -7.11 -8.54
N ASN A 186 -41.54 -8.32 -8.93
CA ASN A 186 -41.19 -9.58 -8.30
C ASN A 186 -41.55 -9.60 -6.80
N ARG A 187 -42.85 -9.62 -6.53
CA ARG A 187 -43.37 -9.78 -5.18
C ARG A 187 -43.21 -11.22 -4.71
N SER A 188 -42.74 -11.42 -3.49
CA SER A 188 -42.65 -12.76 -2.91
C SER A 188 -44.05 -13.41 -2.81
N PRO A 189 -44.20 -14.66 -3.22
CA PRO A 189 -45.44 -15.42 -3.01
C PRO A 189 -45.73 -15.67 -1.51
N VAL A 190 -44.67 -15.78 -0.71
CA VAL A 190 -44.74 -16.10 0.72
C VAL A 190 -44.82 -14.83 1.58
N VAL A 191 -43.88 -13.92 1.43
CA VAL A 191 -43.80 -12.68 2.21
C VAL A 191 -44.41 -11.54 1.41
N LYS A 192 -45.68 -11.21 1.65
CA LYS A 192 -46.44 -10.23 0.83
C LYS A 192 -45.89 -8.81 0.84
N SER A 193 -45.10 -8.44 1.84
CA SER A 193 -44.37 -7.13 1.90
C SER A 193 -43.04 -7.11 1.19
N TYR A 194 -42.52 -8.26 0.76
CA TYR A 194 -41.22 -8.35 0.12
C TYR A 194 -41.35 -8.21 -1.39
N TYR A 195 -40.58 -7.28 -1.95
CA TYR A 195 -40.36 -7.06 -3.37
C TYR A 195 -38.87 -7.15 -3.70
N GLU A 196 -38.51 -8.04 -4.61
CA GLU A 196 -37.12 -8.23 -5.04
C GLU A 196 -36.50 -6.93 -5.51
N SER A 197 -37.22 -6.16 -6.32
CA SER A 197 -36.74 -4.87 -6.85
C SER A 197 -36.34 -3.87 -5.76
N ARG A 198 -37.04 -3.84 -4.62
CA ARG A 198 -36.75 -2.95 -3.49
C ARG A 198 -35.55 -3.42 -2.70
N MET A 199 -35.42 -4.74 -2.51
CA MET A 199 -34.27 -5.35 -1.86
C MET A 199 -33.01 -5.11 -2.70
N ASN A 200 -33.06 -5.42 -4.01
CA ASN A 200 -31.94 -5.21 -4.93
C ASN A 200 -31.50 -3.75 -4.95
N TRP A 201 -32.45 -2.81 -4.92
CA TRP A 201 -32.14 -1.38 -4.84
C TRP A 201 -31.44 -1.01 -3.54
N SER A 202 -31.91 -1.50 -2.41
CA SER A 202 -31.28 -1.22 -1.10
C SER A 202 -29.86 -1.80 -1.02
N LEU A 203 -29.67 -3.03 -1.49
CA LEU A 203 -28.36 -3.68 -1.49
C LEU A 203 -27.39 -2.97 -2.42
N HIS A 204 -27.85 -2.59 -3.61
CA HIS A 204 -27.07 -1.84 -4.59
C HIS A 204 -26.52 -0.53 -4.00
N LEU A 205 -27.32 0.24 -3.25
CA LEU A 205 -26.85 1.48 -2.61
C LEU A 205 -25.77 1.22 -1.57
N LYS A 206 -25.90 0.18 -0.79
CA LYS A 206 -24.89 -0.22 0.21
C LYS A 206 -23.60 -0.67 -0.45
N LEU A 207 -23.71 -1.48 -1.51
CA LEU A 207 -22.55 -1.96 -2.28
C LEU A 207 -21.84 -0.81 -2.99
N LYS A 208 -22.61 0.14 -3.58
CA LYS A 208 -22.06 1.37 -4.17
C LYS A 208 -21.20 2.12 -3.16
N ALA A 209 -21.74 2.44 -1.99
CA ALA A 209 -21.02 3.17 -0.95
C ALA A 209 -19.76 2.42 -0.46
N ALA A 210 -19.82 1.09 -0.37
CA ALA A 210 -18.68 0.28 0.01
C ALA A 210 -17.58 0.33 -1.07
N LEU A 211 -17.92 0.14 -2.36
CA LEU A 211 -16.96 0.16 -3.45
C LEU A 211 -16.30 1.54 -3.65
N GLU A 212 -17.09 2.61 -3.54
CA GLU A 212 -16.56 3.99 -3.64
C GLU A 212 -15.55 4.29 -2.52
N LYS A 213 -15.76 3.72 -1.32
CA LYS A 213 -14.80 3.82 -0.20
C LYS A 213 -13.45 3.14 -0.51
N TYR A 214 -13.44 2.13 -1.39
CA TYR A 214 -12.23 1.47 -1.89
C TYR A 214 -11.65 2.11 -3.16
N GLY A 215 -12.15 3.28 -3.57
CA GLY A 215 -11.61 4.04 -4.71
C GLY A 215 -12.12 3.61 -6.08
N PHE A 216 -13.20 2.81 -6.16
CA PHE A 216 -13.82 2.48 -7.43
C PHE A 216 -14.77 3.60 -7.91
N GLU A 217 -14.77 3.87 -9.22
CA GLU A 217 -15.85 4.63 -9.86
C GLU A 217 -17.06 3.71 -10.02
N VAL A 218 -18.19 4.03 -9.38
CA VAL A 218 -19.37 3.18 -9.44
C VAL A 218 -20.49 3.85 -10.27
N VAL A 219 -20.77 3.27 -11.41
CA VAL A 219 -21.89 3.64 -12.28
C VAL A 219 -23.07 2.73 -11.98
N THR A 220 -24.27 3.28 -11.97
CA THR A 220 -25.49 2.53 -11.72
C THR A 220 -26.40 2.52 -12.95
N THR A 221 -27.06 1.39 -13.22
CA THR A 221 -27.95 1.26 -14.37
C THR A 221 -29.27 2.01 -14.19
N ARG A 222 -29.69 2.24 -12.96
CA ARG A 222 -30.91 2.97 -12.60
C ARG A 222 -30.61 4.16 -11.70
N SER A 223 -31.40 5.22 -11.80
CA SER A 223 -31.27 6.43 -10.98
C SER A 223 -32.16 6.47 -9.76
N ASN A 224 -33.21 5.64 -9.69
CA ASN A 224 -34.10 5.48 -8.55
C ASN A 224 -34.81 4.11 -8.58
N VAL A 225 -35.54 3.78 -7.50
CA VAL A 225 -36.19 2.49 -7.34
C VAL A 225 -37.36 2.27 -8.30
N GLU A 226 -38.03 3.33 -8.75
CA GLU A 226 -39.23 3.26 -9.60
C GLU A 226 -38.94 3.23 -11.10
N LYS A 227 -37.73 3.62 -11.51
CA LYS A 227 -37.36 3.66 -12.93
C LYS A 227 -36.90 2.32 -13.45
N ASP A 228 -37.50 1.88 -14.55
CA ASP A 228 -36.97 0.78 -15.34
C ASP A 228 -35.85 1.24 -16.28
N ARG A 229 -35.07 0.29 -16.74
CA ARG A 229 -34.15 0.45 -17.86
C ARG A 229 -34.11 -0.82 -18.70
N ALA A 230 -34.29 -0.69 -20.00
CA ALA A 230 -34.25 -1.81 -20.94
C ALA A 230 -32.93 -2.58 -20.83
N LEU A 231 -32.94 -3.92 -20.94
CA LEU A 231 -31.77 -4.79 -20.79
C LEU A 231 -30.59 -4.35 -21.67
N VAL A 232 -30.86 -3.96 -22.93
CA VAL A 232 -29.81 -3.45 -23.83
C VAL A 232 -29.14 -2.19 -23.26
N GLU A 233 -29.92 -1.28 -22.67
CA GLU A 233 -29.40 -0.05 -22.08
C GLU A 233 -28.65 -0.31 -20.77
N ARG A 234 -29.01 -1.34 -20.01
CA ARG A 234 -28.24 -1.80 -18.85
C ARG A 234 -26.87 -2.30 -19.29
N GLY A 235 -26.81 -3.13 -20.36
CA GLY A 235 -25.56 -3.60 -20.94
C GLY A 235 -24.68 -2.46 -21.48
N LYS A 236 -25.27 -1.46 -22.16
CA LYS A 236 -24.53 -0.28 -22.64
C LYS A 236 -23.91 0.53 -21.51
N ALA A 237 -24.55 0.60 -20.35
CA ALA A 237 -24.01 1.27 -19.17
C ALA A 237 -22.72 0.63 -18.65
N ALA A 238 -22.50 -0.65 -18.95
CA ALA A 238 -21.29 -1.38 -18.57
C ALA A 238 -20.06 -1.05 -19.44
N LYS A 239 -20.24 -0.29 -20.53
CA LYS A 239 -19.11 0.05 -21.42
C LYS A 239 -18.01 0.79 -20.65
N GLY A 240 -16.80 0.26 -20.69
CA GLY A 240 -15.63 0.81 -19.98
C GLY A 240 -15.55 0.41 -18.51
N SER A 241 -16.44 -0.45 -18.01
CA SER A 241 -16.35 -1.02 -16.67
C SER A 241 -15.53 -2.29 -16.66
N VAL A 242 -14.72 -2.49 -15.62
CA VAL A 242 -13.95 -3.74 -15.39
C VAL A 242 -14.86 -4.86 -14.89
N PHE A 243 -15.96 -4.50 -14.20
CA PHE A 243 -16.99 -5.43 -13.76
C PHE A 243 -18.40 -4.86 -14.01
N PHE A 244 -19.32 -5.75 -14.39
CA PHE A 244 -20.76 -5.54 -14.37
C PHE A 244 -21.36 -6.51 -13.34
N ILE A 245 -21.99 -5.96 -12.29
CA ILE A 245 -22.57 -6.74 -11.19
C ILE A 245 -24.07 -6.52 -11.23
N SER A 246 -24.84 -7.53 -11.63
CA SER A 246 -26.30 -7.53 -11.56
C SER A 246 -26.76 -8.23 -10.29
N ILE A 247 -27.61 -7.55 -9.53
CA ILE A 247 -28.10 -8.00 -8.23
C ILE A 247 -29.53 -8.47 -8.38
N HIS A 248 -29.75 -9.76 -8.09
CA HIS A 248 -31.05 -10.40 -8.09
C HIS A 248 -31.20 -11.26 -6.83
N SER A 249 -32.44 -11.50 -6.42
CA SER A 249 -32.77 -12.60 -5.51
C SER A 249 -33.65 -13.57 -6.27
N ASN A 250 -33.27 -14.86 -6.26
CA ASN A 250 -34.08 -15.88 -6.91
C ASN A 250 -35.35 -16.13 -6.09
N ALA A 251 -36.51 -15.81 -6.68
CA ALA A 251 -37.80 -16.25 -6.15
C ALA A 251 -38.34 -17.32 -7.09
N CYS A 252 -38.55 -18.52 -6.60
CA CYS A 252 -39.31 -19.51 -7.35
C CYS A 252 -40.80 -19.44 -6.98
N GLY A 253 -41.67 -19.72 -7.92
CA GLY A 253 -43.12 -19.62 -7.77
C GLY A 253 -43.75 -20.74 -6.91
N THR A 254 -42.97 -21.66 -6.37
CA THR A 254 -43.43 -22.78 -5.56
C THR A 254 -42.76 -22.79 -4.20
N GLU A 255 -43.53 -23.03 -3.13
CA GLU A 255 -43.06 -23.02 -1.74
C GLU A 255 -42.09 -24.17 -1.38
N SER A 256 -41.70 -25.01 -2.34
CA SER A 256 -41.03 -26.29 -2.10
C SER A 256 -39.62 -26.42 -2.66
N VAL A 257 -38.92 -25.34 -2.95
CA VAL A 257 -37.55 -25.43 -3.44
C VAL A 257 -36.59 -24.81 -2.43
N ASP A 258 -35.93 -25.65 -1.67
CA ASP A 258 -34.69 -25.32 -0.97
C ASP A 258 -33.57 -25.15 -1.99
N TYR A 259 -33.07 -23.93 -2.12
CA TYR A 259 -31.79 -23.70 -2.80
C TYR A 259 -30.67 -23.82 -1.77
N PRO A 260 -29.58 -24.52 -2.09
CA PRO A 260 -28.40 -24.58 -1.23
C PRO A 260 -27.73 -23.22 -1.03
#